data_f6827be23fbb3531f7bd7405ba982a5e
#
_entry.id   f6827be23fbb3531f7bd7405ba982a5e
#
_cell.length_a   1.000
_cell.length_b   1.000
_cell.length_c   1.000
_cell.angle_alpha   90.00
_cell.angle_beta   90.00
_cell.angle_gamma   90.00
#
_symmetry.space_group_name_H-M   'P 1'
#
loop_
_entity.id
_entity.type
_entity.pdbx_description
1 polymer ?
#
loop_
_entity_poly.entity_id
_entity_poly.type
_entity_poly.pdbx_seq_one_letter_code
_entity_poly.pdbx_strand_id
1 'polypeptide(L)'
;MKYDFDEIIPRRGTNSYKWDSARDADILPMWVADMDFRTAPPVVEALRKRVEHGIFGYVRVPDAYYAAVTNWFARRHDWQIEKEWIIYTTGVVPALSAVIKALTVPGDKVMVQTPVYNCFFSSIRNNGCGMIANPLIYRNGTYQID
;
A
#
# COMPACT_ATOMS: atom_id res chain seq x y z
N MET A 1 -18.60 7.20 -17.39
CA MET A 1 -17.54 8.24 -17.52
C MET A 1 -16.30 7.54 -18.06
N LYS A 2 -15.73 8.01 -19.16
CA LYS A 2 -14.50 7.45 -19.73
C LYS A 2 -13.32 8.20 -19.12
N TYR A 3 -12.38 7.50 -18.52
CA TYR A 3 -11.15 8.09 -17.99
C TYR A 3 -10.10 8.18 -19.11
N ASP A 4 -9.33 9.27 -19.12
CA ASP A 4 -8.21 9.45 -20.04
C ASP A 4 -6.92 8.98 -19.34
N PHE A 5 -6.37 7.86 -19.80
CA PHE A 5 -5.12 7.31 -19.30
C PHE A 5 -3.93 7.63 -20.21
N ASP A 6 -4.17 8.31 -21.34
CA ASP A 6 -3.14 8.69 -22.29
C ASP A 6 -2.66 10.13 -22.07
N GLU A 7 -3.35 10.89 -21.20
CA GLU A 7 -2.96 12.25 -20.84
C GLU A 7 -1.56 12.27 -20.17
N ILE A 8 -0.63 12.97 -20.77
CA ILE A 8 0.71 13.17 -20.21
C ILE A 8 0.66 14.29 -19.16
N ILE A 9 0.90 13.91 -17.91
CA ILE A 9 0.88 14.85 -16.78
C ILE A 9 2.32 15.10 -16.31
N PRO A 10 2.84 16.33 -16.42
CA PRO A 10 4.18 16.66 -15.91
C PRO A 10 4.25 16.42 -14.40
N ARG A 11 5.20 15.60 -13.98
CA ARG A 11 5.38 15.23 -12.57
C ARG A 11 6.68 15.77 -11.96
N ARG A 12 7.62 16.26 -12.79
CA ARG A 12 8.87 16.86 -12.32
C ARG A 12 8.62 18.26 -11.76
N GLY A 13 9.33 18.60 -10.69
CA GLY A 13 9.16 19.88 -9.99
C GLY A 13 7.87 19.98 -9.16
N THR A 14 7.22 18.85 -8.88
CA THR A 14 5.97 18.80 -8.09
C THR A 14 6.16 18.20 -6.70
N ASN A 15 7.40 18.04 -6.25
CA ASN A 15 7.78 17.30 -5.05
C ASN A 15 7.41 15.81 -5.11
N SER A 16 7.31 15.25 -6.32
CA SER A 16 7.09 13.83 -6.50
C SER A 16 8.34 13.05 -6.11
N TYR A 17 8.24 12.21 -5.07
CA TYR A 17 9.35 11.35 -4.66
C TYR A 17 9.82 10.43 -5.80
N LYS A 18 8.90 9.95 -6.62
CA LYS A 18 9.20 9.13 -7.80
C LYS A 18 9.98 9.90 -8.85
N TRP A 19 9.50 11.07 -9.25
CA TRP A 19 10.02 11.79 -10.40
C TRP A 19 11.18 12.75 -10.06
N ASP A 20 11.15 13.35 -8.88
CA ASP A 20 12.14 14.36 -8.48
C ASP A 20 13.36 13.73 -7.80
N SER A 21 13.32 12.42 -7.47
CA SER A 21 14.49 11.68 -6.97
C SER A 21 15.50 11.33 -8.07
N ALA A 22 15.09 11.29 -9.33
CA ALA A 22 15.99 11.02 -10.43
C ALA A 22 16.81 12.27 -10.76
N ARG A 23 18.15 12.14 -10.74
CA ARG A 23 19.08 13.25 -11.03
C ARG A 23 19.08 13.64 -12.50
N ASP A 24 18.82 12.70 -13.39
CA ASP A 24 18.80 12.88 -14.82
C ASP A 24 17.35 12.98 -15.32
N ALA A 25 17.08 13.97 -16.16
CA ALA A 25 15.76 14.20 -16.75
C ALA A 25 15.33 13.09 -17.71
N ASP A 26 16.28 12.41 -18.33
CA ASP A 26 16.00 11.34 -19.31
C ASP A 26 15.69 9.99 -18.65
N ILE A 27 15.87 9.87 -17.34
CA ILE A 27 15.52 8.65 -16.62
C ILE A 27 14.01 8.56 -16.44
N LEU A 28 13.41 7.48 -16.95
CA LEU A 28 12.03 7.10 -16.66
C LEU A 28 11.98 6.32 -15.33
N PRO A 29 11.43 6.91 -14.25
CA PRO A 29 11.39 6.22 -12.96
C PRO A 29 10.29 5.15 -12.95
N MET A 30 10.67 3.91 -12.67
CA MET A 30 9.74 2.76 -12.60
C MET A 30 9.89 1.95 -11.30
N TRP A 31 10.47 2.54 -10.27
CA TRP A 31 10.86 1.84 -9.03
C TRP A 31 9.80 1.88 -7.93
N VAL A 32 8.86 2.80 -7.99
CA VAL A 32 7.77 2.93 -7.03
C VAL A 32 6.41 2.89 -7.75
N ALA A 33 5.43 2.30 -7.11
CA ALA A 33 4.16 1.90 -7.74
C ALA A 33 3.08 3.01 -7.74
N ASP A 34 3.40 4.25 -7.40
CA ASP A 34 2.44 5.34 -7.56
C ASP A 34 2.14 5.57 -9.05
N MET A 35 0.86 5.67 -9.37
CA MET A 35 0.40 5.83 -10.74
C MET A 35 0.56 7.27 -11.21
N ASP A 36 0.84 7.45 -12.52
CA ASP A 36 0.98 8.76 -13.14
C ASP A 36 -0.32 9.24 -13.82
N PHE A 37 -1.42 8.54 -13.59
CA PHE A 37 -2.76 8.91 -14.05
C PHE A 37 -3.45 9.84 -13.05
N ARG A 38 -4.35 10.69 -13.55
CA ARG A 38 -5.22 11.46 -12.67
C ARG A 38 -6.06 10.55 -11.79
N THR A 39 -6.20 10.95 -10.54
CA THR A 39 -7.15 10.31 -9.63
C THR A 39 -8.56 10.42 -10.18
N ALA A 40 -9.35 9.35 -10.05
CA ALA A 40 -10.72 9.30 -10.54
C ALA A 40 -11.56 10.48 -10.02
N PRO A 41 -12.33 11.17 -10.88
CA PRO A 41 -13.09 12.35 -10.49
C PRO A 41 -13.99 12.18 -9.26
N PRO A 42 -14.68 11.04 -9.04
CA PRO A 42 -15.46 10.85 -7.81
C PRO A 42 -14.62 10.88 -6.53
N VAL A 43 -13.36 10.42 -6.59
CA VAL A 43 -12.44 10.48 -5.44
C VAL A 43 -12.02 11.92 -5.18
N VAL A 44 -11.66 12.66 -6.23
CA VAL A 44 -11.30 14.09 -6.13
C VAL A 44 -12.46 14.90 -5.55
N GLU A 45 -13.67 14.63 -6.01
CA GLU A 45 -14.89 15.33 -5.53
C GLU A 45 -15.16 15.03 -4.04
N ALA A 46 -14.98 13.79 -3.61
CA ALA A 46 -15.14 13.41 -2.19
C ALA A 46 -14.12 14.13 -1.30
N LEU A 47 -12.86 14.22 -1.77
CA LEU A 47 -11.81 14.96 -1.07
C LEU A 47 -12.10 16.46 -1.02
N ARG A 48 -12.58 17.06 -2.14
CA ARG A 48 -12.93 18.47 -2.20
C ARG A 48 -14.02 18.83 -1.18
N LYS A 49 -15.10 18.05 -1.12
CA LYS A 49 -16.17 18.23 -0.12
C LYS A 49 -15.63 18.18 1.30
N ARG A 50 -14.66 17.30 1.58
CA ARG A 50 -14.05 17.22 2.90
C ARG A 50 -13.20 18.43 3.23
N VAL A 51 -12.45 18.95 2.25
CA VAL A 51 -11.65 20.18 2.39
C VAL A 51 -12.55 21.39 2.59
N GLU A 52 -13.63 21.52 1.83
CA GLU A 52 -14.63 22.60 1.95
C GLU A 52 -15.31 22.62 3.32
N HIS A 53 -15.50 21.46 3.94
CA HIS A 53 -16.00 21.36 5.32
C HIS A 53 -15.06 22.04 6.33
N GLY A 54 -13.73 22.03 6.09
CA GLY A 54 -12.74 22.83 6.79
C GLY A 54 -12.38 22.39 8.21
N ILE A 55 -13.02 21.38 8.79
CA ILE A 55 -12.73 20.90 10.14
C ILE A 55 -12.06 19.53 10.07
N PHE A 56 -10.79 19.49 10.48
CA PHE A 56 -9.92 18.30 10.43
C PHE A 56 -9.60 17.82 11.85
N GLY A 57 -10.62 17.35 12.56
CA GLY A 57 -10.48 16.81 13.91
C GLY A 57 -10.37 15.30 13.93
N TYR A 58 -10.47 14.72 15.12
CA TYR A 58 -10.56 13.28 15.30
C TYR A 58 -11.84 12.75 14.66
N VAL A 59 -11.71 11.69 13.87
CA VAL A 59 -12.84 11.06 13.16
C VAL A 59 -12.91 9.57 13.49
N ARG A 60 -14.11 9.02 13.46
CA ARG A 60 -14.32 7.57 13.47
C ARG A 60 -14.34 7.07 12.03
N VAL A 61 -13.85 5.84 11.82
CA VAL A 61 -14.00 5.17 10.52
C VAL A 61 -15.50 4.91 10.30
N PRO A 62 -16.11 5.43 9.23
CA PRO A 62 -17.55 5.31 9.01
C PRO A 62 -17.94 3.89 8.58
N ASP A 63 -19.17 3.48 8.85
CA ASP A 63 -19.69 2.18 8.41
C ASP A 63 -19.63 1.99 6.90
N ALA A 64 -19.75 3.07 6.13
CA ALA A 64 -19.61 3.04 4.68
C ALA A 64 -18.23 2.55 4.21
N TYR A 65 -17.16 2.77 5.00
CA TYR A 65 -15.83 2.23 4.71
C TYR A 65 -15.83 0.70 4.80
N TYR A 66 -16.35 0.17 5.92
CA TYR A 66 -16.42 -1.29 6.12
C TYR A 66 -17.30 -1.94 5.06
N ALA A 67 -18.47 -1.35 4.77
CA ALA A 67 -19.34 -1.83 3.70
C ALA A 67 -18.65 -1.82 2.33
N ALA A 68 -17.86 -0.79 2.02
CA ALA A 68 -17.10 -0.73 0.76
C ALA A 68 -16.05 -1.86 0.66
N VAL A 69 -15.34 -2.13 1.76
CA VAL A 69 -14.32 -3.19 1.82
C VAL A 69 -14.98 -4.57 1.70
N THR A 70 -15.99 -4.87 2.50
CA THR A 70 -16.68 -6.19 2.46
C THR A 70 -17.31 -6.45 1.10
N ASN A 71 -17.99 -5.45 0.51
CA ASN A 71 -18.57 -5.55 -0.83
C ASN A 71 -17.52 -5.72 -1.93
N TRP A 72 -16.32 -5.11 -1.77
CA TRP A 72 -15.24 -5.32 -2.71
C TRP A 72 -14.76 -6.77 -2.71
N PHE A 73 -14.46 -7.33 -1.55
CA PHE A 73 -14.01 -8.71 -1.42
C PHE A 73 -15.06 -9.71 -1.90
N ALA A 74 -16.33 -9.50 -1.57
CA ALA A 74 -17.42 -10.35 -2.04
C ALA A 74 -17.51 -10.37 -3.59
N ARG A 75 -17.48 -9.18 -4.22
CA ARG A 75 -17.66 -9.07 -5.70
C ARG A 75 -16.43 -9.45 -6.52
N ARG A 76 -15.23 -9.18 -6.00
CA ARG A 76 -13.98 -9.33 -6.78
C ARG A 76 -13.23 -10.60 -6.47
N HIS A 77 -13.46 -11.19 -5.32
CA HIS A 77 -12.71 -12.35 -4.84
C HIS A 77 -13.60 -13.48 -4.35
N ASP A 78 -14.93 -13.34 -4.48
CA ASP A 78 -15.91 -14.32 -3.97
C ASP A 78 -15.64 -14.70 -2.51
N TRP A 79 -15.24 -13.70 -1.72
CA TRP A 79 -14.89 -13.88 -0.32
C TRP A 79 -15.77 -13.01 0.57
N GLN A 80 -16.63 -13.67 1.37
CA GLN A 80 -17.48 -13.02 2.36
C GLN A 80 -16.65 -12.79 3.62
N ILE A 81 -16.38 -11.52 3.92
CA ILE A 81 -15.69 -11.13 5.16
C ILE A 81 -16.64 -10.37 6.07
N GLU A 82 -16.50 -10.59 7.37
CA GLU A 82 -17.31 -9.91 8.39
C GLU A 82 -16.65 -8.57 8.76
N LYS A 83 -17.48 -7.57 9.07
CA LYS A 83 -17.01 -6.24 9.50
C LYS A 83 -16.04 -6.32 10.69
N GLU A 84 -16.33 -7.20 11.62
CA GLU A 84 -15.59 -7.43 12.86
C GLU A 84 -14.18 -7.99 12.64
N TRP A 85 -13.90 -8.54 11.45
CA TRP A 85 -12.55 -9.02 11.08
C TRP A 85 -11.67 -7.89 10.58
N ILE A 86 -12.23 -6.71 10.34
CA ILE A 86 -11.49 -5.59 9.76
C ILE A 86 -10.94 -4.69 10.86
N ILE A 87 -9.63 -4.64 10.97
CA ILE A 87 -8.91 -3.69 11.82
C ILE A 87 -8.33 -2.59 10.93
N TYR A 88 -8.83 -1.37 11.13
CA TYR A 88 -8.33 -0.23 10.38
C TYR A 88 -6.92 0.18 10.83
N THR A 89 -6.04 0.45 9.87
CA THR A 89 -4.71 0.99 10.09
C THR A 89 -4.43 2.11 9.09
N THR A 90 -3.42 2.94 9.38
CA THR A 90 -3.04 4.08 8.53
C THR A 90 -2.25 3.69 7.28
N GLY A 91 -2.02 2.41 7.07
CA GLY A 91 -1.31 1.89 5.89
C GLY A 91 -0.78 0.48 6.10
N VAL A 92 -0.32 -0.15 5.02
CA VAL A 92 0.16 -1.55 5.04
C VAL A 92 1.44 -1.72 5.87
N VAL A 93 2.39 -0.79 5.78
CA VAL A 93 3.65 -0.88 6.54
C VAL A 93 3.41 -0.73 8.05
N PRO A 94 2.60 0.24 8.53
CA PRO A 94 2.16 0.28 9.93
C PRO A 94 1.42 -1.00 10.36
N ALA A 95 0.52 -1.53 9.52
CA ALA A 95 -0.19 -2.78 9.81
C ALA A 95 0.78 -3.95 10.01
N LEU A 96 1.73 -4.12 9.08
CA LEU A 96 2.74 -5.16 9.16
C LEU A 96 3.57 -5.05 10.44
N SER A 97 4.03 -3.85 10.80
CA SER A 97 4.76 -3.62 12.03
C SER A 97 3.92 -3.93 13.28
N ALA A 98 2.64 -3.56 13.26
CA ALA A 98 1.72 -3.87 14.36
C ALA A 98 1.52 -5.38 14.52
N VAL A 99 1.35 -6.11 13.42
CA VAL A 99 1.22 -7.59 13.44
C VAL A 99 2.47 -8.25 13.98
N ILE A 100 3.66 -7.86 13.51
CA ILE A 100 4.94 -8.39 14.03
C ILE A 100 5.00 -8.13 15.53
N LYS A 101 4.77 -6.91 15.97
CA LYS A 101 4.82 -6.54 17.40
C LYS A 101 3.81 -7.30 18.25
N ALA A 102 2.64 -7.63 17.70
CA ALA A 102 1.59 -8.35 18.42
C ALA A 102 1.89 -9.85 18.59
N LEU A 103 2.66 -10.44 17.65
CA LEU A 103 2.87 -11.88 17.58
C LEU A 103 4.29 -12.31 17.96
N THR A 104 5.21 -11.36 18.20
CA THR A 104 6.62 -11.65 18.49
C THR A 104 7.13 -10.82 19.67
N VAL A 105 8.25 -11.27 20.23
CA VAL A 105 9.05 -10.49 21.18
C VAL A 105 10.43 -10.18 20.56
N PRO A 106 11.16 -9.16 21.05
CA PRO A 106 12.53 -8.88 20.60
C PRO A 106 13.42 -10.12 20.70
N GLY A 107 14.14 -10.44 19.63
CA GLY A 107 14.96 -11.65 19.49
C GLY A 107 14.30 -12.79 18.73
N ASP A 108 12.98 -12.79 18.58
CA ASP A 108 12.28 -13.73 17.69
C ASP A 108 12.69 -13.59 16.24
N LYS A 109 12.39 -14.60 15.44
CA LYS A 109 12.70 -14.62 14.02
C LYS A 109 11.43 -14.62 13.20
N VAL A 110 11.41 -13.77 12.17
CA VAL A 110 10.31 -13.66 11.19
C VAL A 110 10.81 -14.12 9.83
N MET A 111 10.12 -15.08 9.24
CA MET A 111 10.46 -15.60 7.92
C MET A 111 9.84 -14.74 6.83
N VAL A 112 10.62 -14.49 5.78
CA VAL A 112 10.18 -13.81 4.57
C VAL A 112 10.65 -14.55 3.33
N GLN A 113 9.81 -14.62 2.31
CA GLN A 113 10.18 -15.13 1.00
C GLN A 113 10.92 -14.03 0.22
N THR A 114 12.08 -14.38 -0.34
CA THR A 114 12.90 -13.41 -1.10
C THR A 114 12.99 -13.82 -2.59
N PRO A 115 13.06 -12.84 -3.53
CA PRO A 115 13.04 -11.39 -3.32
C PRO A 115 11.69 -10.86 -2.86
N VAL A 116 11.70 -9.80 -2.04
CA VAL A 116 10.49 -9.21 -1.45
C VAL A 116 10.65 -7.70 -1.25
N TYR A 117 9.53 -7.02 -1.03
CA TYR A 117 9.48 -5.58 -0.77
C TYR A 117 10.34 -5.20 0.45
N ASN A 118 11.22 -4.22 0.28
CA ASN A 118 12.23 -3.83 1.27
C ASN A 118 11.67 -3.39 2.62
N CYS A 119 10.44 -2.88 2.67
CA CYS A 119 9.79 -2.50 3.94
C CYS A 119 9.54 -3.69 4.86
N PHE A 120 9.50 -4.93 4.37
CA PHE A 120 9.41 -6.11 5.22
C PHE A 120 10.65 -6.25 6.10
N PHE A 121 11.82 -6.04 5.52
CA PHE A 121 13.10 -6.11 6.26
C PHE A 121 13.18 -5.02 7.34
N SER A 122 12.79 -3.79 7.02
CA SER A 122 12.79 -2.70 8.00
C SER A 122 11.75 -2.92 9.11
N SER A 123 10.55 -3.39 8.79
CA SER A 123 9.52 -3.69 9.78
C SER A 123 9.97 -4.77 10.76
N ILE A 124 10.64 -5.83 10.29
CA ILE A 124 11.17 -6.89 11.15
C ILE A 124 12.25 -6.33 12.08
N ARG A 125 13.26 -5.67 11.53
CA ARG A 125 14.37 -5.11 12.31
C ARG A 125 13.92 -4.07 13.33
N ASN A 126 13.01 -3.18 12.94
CA ASN A 126 12.53 -2.10 13.82
C ASN A 126 11.69 -2.62 15.00
N ASN A 127 11.20 -3.85 14.92
CA ASN A 127 10.55 -4.54 16.05
C ASN A 127 11.52 -5.46 16.84
N GLY A 128 12.82 -5.33 16.61
CA GLY A 128 13.84 -6.10 17.34
C GLY A 128 13.92 -7.58 16.96
N CYS A 129 13.31 -7.97 15.83
CA CYS A 129 13.28 -9.35 15.36
C CYS A 129 14.40 -9.64 14.35
N GLY A 130 14.86 -10.90 14.34
CA GLY A 130 15.73 -11.44 13.32
C GLY A 130 14.94 -11.84 12.06
N MET A 131 15.60 -11.80 10.90
CA MET A 131 15.02 -12.27 9.66
C MET A 131 15.50 -13.65 9.29
N ILE A 132 14.59 -14.51 8.80
CA ILE A 132 14.91 -15.75 8.09
C ILE A 132 14.48 -15.59 6.65
N ALA A 133 15.39 -15.72 5.70
CA ALA A 133 15.06 -15.75 4.29
C ALA A 133 14.66 -17.17 3.86
N ASN A 134 13.54 -17.27 3.15
CA ASN A 134 13.14 -18.43 2.37
C ASN A 134 13.16 -18.02 0.87
N PRO A 135 14.29 -18.25 0.17
CA PRO A 135 14.40 -17.81 -1.23
C PRO A 135 13.39 -18.51 -2.13
N LEU A 136 12.71 -17.74 -2.95
CA LEU A 136 11.88 -18.29 -4.02
C LEU A 136 12.76 -18.86 -5.14
N ILE A 137 12.32 -19.95 -5.75
CA ILE A 137 12.96 -20.52 -6.92
C ILE A 137 12.43 -19.83 -8.17
N TYR A 138 13.34 -19.30 -9.00
CA TYR A 138 12.97 -18.75 -10.30
C TYR A 138 13.15 -19.79 -11.40
N ARG A 139 12.04 -20.24 -11.98
CA ARG A 139 12.05 -21.20 -13.10
C ARG A 139 11.02 -20.82 -14.15
N ASN A 140 11.37 -20.97 -15.44
CA ASN A 140 10.45 -20.74 -16.58
C ASN A 140 9.75 -19.38 -16.54
N GLY A 141 10.44 -18.31 -16.15
CA GLY A 141 9.89 -16.97 -16.10
C GLY A 141 8.98 -16.67 -14.89
N THR A 142 8.87 -17.59 -13.92
CA THR A 142 8.02 -17.46 -12.73
C THR A 142 8.78 -17.75 -11.44
N TYR A 143 8.33 -17.12 -10.35
CA TYR A 143 8.78 -17.44 -9.01
C TYR A 143 7.89 -18.51 -8.39
N GLN A 144 8.49 -19.46 -7.70
CA GLN A 144 7.83 -20.58 -7.02
C GLN A 144 8.35 -20.70 -5.59
N ILE A 145 7.51 -21.18 -4.70
CA ILE A 145 7.91 -21.55 -3.33
C ILE A 145 8.71 -22.84 -3.41
N ASP A 146 9.84 -22.89 -2.70
CA ASP A 146 10.66 -24.10 -2.57
C ASP A 146 9.99 -25.10 -1.63
#